data_6cb7e97131ca408c9bc2f22e3121bb23
#
_entry.id   6cb7e97131ca408c9bc2f22e3121bb23
#
_cell.length_a   1.000
_cell.length_b   1.000
_cell.length_c   1.000
_cell.angle_alpha   90.00
_cell.angle_beta   90.00
_cell.angle_gamma   90.00
#
_symmetry.space_group_name_H-M   'P 1'
#
loop_
_entity.id
_entity.type
_entity.pdbx_description
1 polymer ?
#
loop_
_entity_poly.entity_id
_entity_poly.type
_entity_poly.pdbx_seq_one_letter_code
_entity_poly.pdbx_strand_id
1 'polypeptide(L)'
;MPRAARDFLRVGVPVVLLFALLPLVYQNELLLFNFVLFLILAQGLNAVYGFTGYLPFGYVGFFGAGAYGFALAVMHLAAPPLLALLLAGLAGVVLGLILTPLLRLSGAYFAIANLAAAQMVYQVIANPALADITKGPYGVSLASVFAPRASYAVALVILALVLGLVAWLRHGRFGLALQAMRDDPVSAAMAGIPVLRGRVVAWLLSALIAGLAGGVFAWHISVFYPETAFDISISIFAIVFTLFGGAATLTGPIAGVLVLYGLYNVIGISVPQYFQLIYGALIVGLVLFLPRGFASLLHRRGIDVP
;
A
#
# COMPACT_ATOMS: atom_id res chain seq x y z
N MET A 1 -8.53 13.68 25.05
CA MET A 1 -8.14 13.44 23.63
C MET A 1 -8.91 12.25 23.10
N PRO A 2 -9.46 12.29 21.88
CA PRO A 2 -10.10 11.14 21.27
C PRO A 2 -9.11 9.97 21.14
N ARG A 3 -9.58 8.73 21.30
CA ARG A 3 -8.72 7.51 21.28
C ARG A 3 -7.85 7.44 20.02
N ALA A 4 -8.40 7.81 18.86
CA ALA A 4 -7.67 7.86 17.59
C ALA A 4 -6.43 8.78 17.63
N ALA A 5 -6.57 10.00 18.18
CA ALA A 5 -5.46 10.93 18.32
C ALA A 5 -4.37 10.41 19.27
N ARG A 6 -4.77 9.70 20.33
CA ARG A 6 -3.83 9.11 21.28
C ARG A 6 -3.03 7.96 20.66
N ASP A 7 -3.65 7.09 19.88
CA ASP A 7 -2.97 5.99 19.20
C ASP A 7 -2.04 6.51 18.10
N PHE A 8 -2.48 7.52 17.34
CA PHE A 8 -1.63 8.20 16.38
C PHE A 8 -0.40 8.84 17.04
N LEU A 9 -0.58 9.56 18.16
CA LEU A 9 0.53 10.18 18.89
C LEU A 9 1.50 9.15 19.50
N ARG A 10 0.97 8.01 19.96
CA ARG A 10 1.80 6.97 20.60
C ARG A 10 2.56 6.11 19.60
N VAL A 11 2.02 5.87 18.43
CA VAL A 11 2.58 4.94 17.44
C VAL A 11 2.95 5.65 16.15
N GLY A 12 2.04 6.43 15.57
CA GLY A 12 2.25 7.06 14.26
C GLY A 12 3.37 8.10 14.31
N VAL A 13 3.33 9.01 15.28
CA VAL A 13 4.35 10.06 15.41
C VAL A 13 5.75 9.49 15.66
N PRO A 14 5.99 8.54 16.59
CA PRO A 14 7.29 7.91 16.74
C PRO A 14 7.81 7.22 15.49
N VAL A 15 6.96 6.53 14.73
CA VAL A 15 7.36 5.88 13.47
C VAL A 15 7.77 6.93 12.43
N VAL A 16 6.99 7.98 12.24
CA VAL A 16 7.33 9.05 11.30
C VAL A 16 8.62 9.77 11.73
N LEU A 17 8.78 10.08 13.00
CA LEU A 17 10.00 10.71 13.53
C LEU A 17 11.21 9.79 13.38
N LEU A 18 11.07 8.49 13.63
CA LEU A 18 12.13 7.52 13.42
C LEU A 18 12.65 7.60 11.96
N PHE A 19 11.77 7.49 10.97
CA PHE A 19 12.17 7.55 9.57
C PHE A 19 12.59 8.95 9.12
N ALA A 20 12.16 10.01 9.78
CA ALA A 20 12.66 11.38 9.53
C ALA A 20 14.08 11.60 10.03
N LEU A 21 14.47 10.93 11.13
CA LEU A 21 15.79 11.06 11.74
C LEU A 21 16.80 10.02 11.22
N LEU A 22 16.35 8.85 10.78
CA LEU A 22 17.22 7.78 10.27
C LEU A 22 18.18 8.22 9.15
N PRO A 23 17.82 9.09 8.17
CA PRO A 23 18.74 9.55 7.14
C PRO A 23 19.97 10.31 7.69
N LEU A 24 19.90 10.81 8.93
CA LEU A 24 21.04 11.48 9.58
C LEU A 24 22.14 10.49 10.02
N VAL A 25 21.75 9.23 10.26
CA VAL A 25 22.65 8.18 10.77
C VAL A 25 22.95 7.13 9.70
N TYR A 26 22.00 6.85 8.83
CA TYR A 26 22.06 5.77 7.85
C TYR A 26 22.00 6.31 6.43
N GLN A 27 23.06 6.08 5.65
CA GLN A 27 23.27 6.73 4.35
C GLN A 27 22.52 6.05 3.16
N ASN A 28 21.94 4.87 3.33
CA ASN A 28 21.21 4.21 2.26
C ASN A 28 19.78 4.78 2.16
N GLU A 29 19.67 5.94 1.48
CA GLU A 29 18.39 6.65 1.32
C GLU A 29 17.35 5.80 0.57
N LEU A 30 17.77 4.96 -0.40
CA LEU A 30 16.86 4.10 -1.14
C LEU A 30 16.22 3.02 -0.25
N LEU A 31 16.99 2.41 0.64
CA LEU A 31 16.46 1.42 1.57
C LEU A 31 15.43 2.05 2.51
N LEU A 32 15.74 3.23 3.06
CA LEU A 32 14.82 3.95 3.94
C LEU A 32 13.54 4.37 3.20
N PHE A 33 13.68 4.84 1.95
CA PHE A 33 12.53 5.15 1.12
C PHE A 33 11.63 3.93 0.90
N ASN A 34 12.21 2.78 0.58
CA ASN A 34 11.43 1.55 0.38
C ASN A 34 10.71 1.09 1.66
N PHE A 35 11.32 1.25 2.86
CA PHE A 35 10.61 1.02 4.12
C PHE A 35 9.38 1.91 4.25
N VAL A 36 9.54 3.22 4.01
CA VAL A 36 8.43 4.19 4.06
C VAL A 36 7.36 3.83 3.02
N LEU A 37 7.77 3.47 1.81
CA LEU A 37 6.88 3.08 0.71
C LEU A 37 6.03 1.85 1.10
N PHE A 38 6.67 0.79 1.62
CA PHE A 38 5.94 -0.40 2.04
C PHE A 38 5.09 -0.17 3.30
N LEU A 39 5.47 0.74 4.19
CA LEU A 39 4.60 1.18 5.29
C LEU A 39 3.32 1.84 4.77
N ILE A 40 3.43 2.73 3.78
CA ILE A 40 2.27 3.37 3.13
C ILE A 40 1.39 2.30 2.46
N LEU A 41 1.98 1.39 1.67
CA LEU A 41 1.25 0.36 0.95
C LEU A 41 0.58 -0.65 1.88
N ALA A 42 1.27 -1.12 2.92
CA ALA A 42 0.70 -2.05 3.88
C ALA A 42 -0.47 -1.43 4.67
N GLN A 43 -0.34 -0.16 5.08
CA GLN A 43 -1.44 0.55 5.76
C GLN A 43 -2.58 0.89 4.80
N GLY A 44 -2.28 1.22 3.53
CA GLY A 44 -3.29 1.42 2.50
C GLY A 44 -4.08 0.14 2.20
N LEU A 45 -3.40 -1.00 2.11
CA LEU A 45 -4.03 -2.32 2.01
C LEU A 45 -4.84 -2.66 3.27
N ASN A 46 -4.32 -2.33 4.45
CA ASN A 46 -5.01 -2.51 5.72
C ASN A 46 -6.35 -1.74 5.77
N ALA A 47 -6.42 -0.56 5.17
CA ALA A 47 -7.65 0.23 5.10
C ALA A 47 -8.78 -0.49 4.34
N VAL A 48 -8.49 -1.30 3.32
CA VAL A 48 -9.49 -2.12 2.63
C VAL A 48 -9.55 -3.51 3.22
N TYR A 49 -8.47 -4.28 3.22
CA TYR A 49 -8.50 -5.67 3.66
C TYR A 49 -8.76 -5.80 5.16
N GLY A 50 -8.05 -5.02 5.96
CA GLY A 50 -8.18 -5.07 7.42
C GLY A 50 -9.60 -4.80 7.90
N PHE A 51 -10.26 -3.80 7.31
CA PHE A 51 -11.57 -3.37 7.76
C PHE A 51 -12.74 -4.00 7.00
N THR A 52 -12.56 -4.46 5.75
CA THR A 52 -13.67 -5.03 4.95
C THR A 52 -13.53 -6.51 4.60
N GLY A 53 -12.35 -7.09 4.79
CA GLY A 53 -12.04 -8.47 4.42
C GLY A 53 -11.77 -8.70 2.93
N TYR A 54 -11.84 -7.66 2.09
CA TYR A 54 -11.55 -7.75 0.65
C TYR A 54 -10.05 -7.66 0.39
N LEU A 55 -9.45 -8.74 -0.11
CA LEU A 55 -8.01 -8.84 -0.35
C LEU A 55 -7.69 -8.62 -1.84
N PRO A 56 -7.22 -7.43 -2.26
CA PRO A 56 -6.89 -7.14 -3.65
C PRO A 56 -5.49 -7.65 -4.01
N PHE A 57 -5.38 -8.77 -4.71
CA PHE A 57 -4.10 -9.26 -5.23
C PHE A 57 -3.50 -8.37 -6.32
N GLY A 58 -4.35 -7.67 -7.06
CA GLY A 58 -3.94 -6.68 -8.05
C GLY A 58 -3.74 -5.27 -7.46
N TYR A 59 -3.39 -5.14 -6.18
CA TYR A 59 -3.16 -3.86 -5.51
C TYR A 59 -2.09 -3.01 -6.23
N VAL A 60 -1.09 -3.67 -6.83
CA VAL A 60 -0.08 -3.05 -7.69
C VAL A 60 -0.66 -2.31 -8.89
N GLY A 61 -1.86 -2.67 -9.36
CA GLY A 61 -2.53 -1.94 -10.43
C GLY A 61 -2.79 -0.47 -10.07
N PHE A 62 -3.19 -0.18 -8.84
CA PHE A 62 -3.37 1.21 -8.36
C PHE A 62 -2.05 1.93 -8.19
N PHE A 63 -1.03 1.22 -7.69
CA PHE A 63 0.33 1.73 -7.56
C PHE A 63 0.91 2.11 -8.93
N GLY A 64 0.84 1.20 -9.90
CA GLY A 64 1.32 1.44 -11.26
C GLY A 64 0.54 2.54 -11.98
N ALA A 65 -0.80 2.57 -11.83
CA ALA A 65 -1.63 3.66 -12.35
C ALA A 65 -1.21 5.02 -11.75
N GLY A 66 -0.89 5.07 -10.46
CA GLY A 66 -0.37 6.25 -9.80
C GLY A 66 1.01 6.66 -10.31
N ALA A 67 1.94 5.71 -10.46
CA ALA A 67 3.28 5.97 -10.99
C ALA A 67 3.22 6.56 -12.41
N TYR A 68 2.40 5.97 -13.28
CA TYR A 68 2.19 6.49 -14.62
C TYR A 68 1.35 7.77 -14.65
N GLY A 69 0.37 7.93 -13.76
CA GLY A 69 -0.37 9.18 -13.59
C GLY A 69 0.56 10.35 -13.25
N PHE A 70 1.53 10.15 -12.35
CA PHE A 70 2.59 11.11 -12.07
C PHE A 70 3.44 11.40 -13.30
N ALA A 71 3.93 10.35 -13.95
CA ALA A 71 4.81 10.47 -15.11
C ALA A 71 4.16 11.22 -16.26
N LEU A 72 2.93 10.88 -16.61
CA LEU A 72 2.17 11.54 -17.68
C LEU A 72 1.89 13.01 -17.36
N ALA A 73 1.60 13.32 -16.09
CA ALA A 73 1.40 14.70 -15.65
C ALA A 73 2.68 15.56 -15.82
N VAL A 74 3.83 15.00 -15.48
CA VAL A 74 5.11 15.70 -15.67
C VAL A 74 5.48 15.83 -17.14
N MET A 75 5.34 14.74 -17.93
CA MET A 75 5.79 14.71 -19.33
C MET A 75 4.90 15.51 -20.27
N HIS A 76 3.59 15.44 -20.12
CA HIS A 76 2.65 16.07 -21.07
C HIS A 76 2.06 17.39 -20.59
N LEU A 77 1.89 17.56 -19.27
CA LEU A 77 1.32 18.77 -18.68
C LEU A 77 2.38 19.70 -18.09
N ALA A 78 3.67 19.30 -18.09
CA ALA A 78 4.73 20.02 -17.38
C ALA A 78 4.33 20.38 -15.93
N ALA A 79 3.56 19.52 -15.29
CA ALA A 79 3.00 19.77 -13.97
C ALA A 79 4.10 19.80 -12.89
N PRO A 80 4.03 20.73 -11.93
CA PRO A 80 4.95 20.71 -10.81
C PRO A 80 4.73 19.42 -9.98
N PRO A 81 5.77 18.89 -9.31
CA PRO A 81 5.74 17.57 -8.67
C PRO A 81 4.57 17.33 -7.71
N LEU A 82 4.18 18.35 -6.95
CA LEU A 82 3.05 18.23 -6.02
C LEU A 82 1.70 18.09 -6.74
N LEU A 83 1.51 18.81 -7.85
CA LEU A 83 0.31 18.67 -8.67
C LEU A 83 0.29 17.30 -9.37
N ALA A 84 1.45 16.87 -9.92
CA ALA A 84 1.59 15.55 -10.52
C ALA A 84 1.29 14.43 -9.50
N LEU A 85 1.65 14.61 -8.23
CA LEU A 85 1.35 13.66 -7.16
C LEU A 85 -0.16 13.58 -6.86
N LEU A 86 -0.86 14.71 -6.87
CA LEU A 86 -2.33 14.71 -6.73
C LEU A 86 -3.00 13.98 -7.89
N LEU A 87 -2.51 14.19 -9.11
CA LEU A 87 -2.99 13.47 -10.30
C LEU A 87 -2.65 11.97 -10.24
N ALA A 88 -1.53 11.59 -9.63
CA ALA A 88 -1.20 10.19 -9.36
C ALA A 88 -2.22 9.52 -8.42
N GLY A 89 -2.57 10.19 -7.33
CA GLY A 89 -3.63 9.73 -6.43
C GLY A 89 -4.97 9.62 -7.13
N LEU A 90 -5.32 10.63 -7.96
CA LEU A 90 -6.55 10.63 -8.76
C LEU A 90 -6.56 9.48 -9.79
N ALA A 91 -5.44 9.17 -10.44
CA ALA A 91 -5.33 8.04 -11.36
C ALA A 91 -5.64 6.71 -10.66
N GLY A 92 -5.11 6.52 -9.44
CA GLY A 92 -5.47 5.36 -8.61
C GLY A 92 -6.97 5.30 -8.29
N VAL A 93 -7.58 6.43 -7.93
CA VAL A 93 -9.03 6.52 -7.65
C VAL A 93 -9.86 6.25 -8.92
N VAL A 94 -9.50 6.81 -10.07
CA VAL A 94 -10.19 6.58 -11.34
C VAL A 94 -10.14 5.11 -11.72
N LEU A 95 -8.98 4.46 -11.60
CA LEU A 95 -8.88 3.02 -11.82
C LEU A 95 -9.74 2.25 -10.79
N GLY A 96 -9.74 2.66 -9.52
CA GLY A 96 -10.59 2.10 -8.48
C GLY A 96 -12.08 2.21 -8.80
N LEU A 97 -12.53 3.34 -9.35
CA LEU A 97 -13.91 3.53 -9.83
C LEU A 97 -14.25 2.59 -10.98
N ILE A 98 -13.37 2.46 -11.98
CA ILE A 98 -13.53 1.55 -13.11
C ILE A 98 -13.65 0.11 -12.63
N LEU A 99 -12.84 -0.28 -11.62
CA LEU A 99 -12.82 -1.63 -11.07
C LEU A 99 -13.83 -1.88 -9.94
N THR A 100 -14.64 -0.89 -9.57
CA THR A 100 -15.70 -1.01 -8.55
C THR A 100 -16.67 -2.19 -8.80
N PRO A 101 -17.05 -2.54 -10.04
CA PRO A 101 -17.89 -3.72 -10.30
C PRO A 101 -17.31 -5.03 -9.76
N LEU A 102 -15.99 -5.15 -9.62
CA LEU A 102 -15.33 -6.32 -9.04
C LEU A 102 -15.71 -6.56 -7.56
N LEU A 103 -16.16 -5.54 -6.84
CA LEU A 103 -16.63 -5.67 -5.45
C LEU A 103 -17.92 -6.48 -5.32
N ARG A 104 -18.57 -6.86 -6.44
CA ARG A 104 -19.68 -7.83 -6.45
C ARG A 104 -19.19 -9.27 -6.29
N LEU A 105 -17.93 -9.54 -6.61
CA LEU A 105 -17.29 -10.81 -6.41
C LEU A 105 -16.84 -10.93 -4.94
N SER A 106 -16.63 -12.14 -4.46
CA SER A 106 -16.18 -12.42 -3.09
C SER A 106 -15.06 -13.45 -3.07
N GLY A 107 -14.26 -13.44 -2.01
CA GLY A 107 -13.20 -14.42 -1.77
C GLY A 107 -12.17 -14.48 -2.91
N ALA A 108 -11.84 -15.70 -3.32
CA ALA A 108 -10.82 -15.97 -4.35
C ALA A 108 -11.18 -15.37 -5.73
N TYR A 109 -12.46 -15.33 -6.09
CA TYR A 109 -12.90 -14.76 -7.36
C TYR A 109 -12.59 -13.25 -7.46
N PHE A 110 -12.81 -12.51 -6.37
CA PHE A 110 -12.41 -11.10 -6.30
C PHE A 110 -10.90 -10.94 -6.45
N ALA A 111 -10.12 -11.74 -5.72
CA ALA A 111 -8.67 -11.67 -5.71
C ALA A 111 -8.07 -11.91 -7.11
N ILE A 112 -8.53 -12.97 -7.80
CA ILE A 112 -8.07 -13.33 -9.15
C ILE A 112 -8.50 -12.29 -10.18
N ALA A 113 -9.76 -11.86 -10.15
CA ALA A 113 -10.27 -10.85 -11.09
C ALA A 113 -9.54 -9.50 -10.94
N ASN A 114 -9.21 -9.12 -9.70
CA ASN A 114 -8.45 -7.90 -9.43
C ASN A 114 -6.99 -8.02 -9.93
N LEU A 115 -6.34 -9.18 -9.75
CA LEU A 115 -5.01 -9.44 -10.29
C LEU A 115 -5.01 -9.38 -11.83
N ALA A 116 -6.00 -10.01 -12.47
CA ALA A 116 -6.15 -9.97 -13.92
C ALA A 116 -6.37 -8.53 -14.43
N ALA A 117 -7.16 -7.72 -13.69
CA ALA A 117 -7.38 -6.32 -14.03
C ALA A 117 -6.08 -5.49 -13.93
N ALA A 118 -5.26 -5.71 -12.88
CA ALA A 118 -3.95 -5.06 -12.76
C ALA A 118 -3.03 -5.42 -13.93
N GLN A 119 -3.01 -6.71 -14.32
CA GLN A 119 -2.22 -7.18 -15.44
C GLN A 119 -2.71 -6.61 -16.79
N MET A 120 -4.02 -6.43 -16.95
CA MET A 120 -4.59 -5.77 -18.13
C MET A 120 -4.12 -4.31 -18.21
N VAL A 121 -4.13 -3.57 -17.12
CA VAL A 121 -3.62 -2.18 -17.09
C VAL A 121 -2.13 -2.14 -17.45
N TYR A 122 -1.33 -3.05 -16.91
CA TYR A 122 0.08 -3.20 -17.29
C TYR A 122 0.24 -3.38 -18.80
N GLN A 123 -0.49 -4.31 -19.42
CA GLN A 123 -0.41 -4.59 -20.85
C GLN A 123 -0.83 -3.39 -21.72
N VAL A 124 -1.79 -2.60 -21.26
CA VAL A 124 -2.19 -1.35 -21.95
C VAL A 124 -1.04 -0.33 -21.89
N ILE A 125 -0.44 -0.14 -20.72
CA ILE A 125 0.64 0.83 -20.52
C ILE A 125 1.94 0.41 -21.25
N ALA A 126 2.27 -0.87 -21.21
CA ALA A 126 3.45 -1.43 -21.86
C ALA A 126 3.29 -1.62 -23.39
N ASN A 127 2.13 -1.29 -23.96
CA ASN A 127 1.87 -1.50 -25.39
C ASN A 127 2.75 -0.56 -26.25
N PRO A 128 3.54 -1.10 -27.19
CA PRO A 128 4.33 -0.28 -28.12
C PRO A 128 3.49 0.70 -28.96
N ALA A 129 2.24 0.35 -29.27
CA ALA A 129 1.33 1.23 -30.02
C ALA A 129 0.96 2.51 -29.25
N LEU A 130 1.11 2.52 -27.93
CA LEU A 130 0.88 3.68 -27.06
C LEU A 130 2.19 4.37 -26.61
N ALA A 131 3.32 4.04 -27.24
CA ALA A 131 4.64 4.56 -26.84
C ALA A 131 4.73 6.10 -26.92
N ASP A 132 3.98 6.74 -27.79
CA ASP A 132 3.92 8.21 -27.88
C ASP A 132 3.33 8.83 -26.61
N ILE A 133 2.42 8.13 -25.93
CA ILE A 133 1.76 8.61 -24.72
C ILE A 133 2.47 8.08 -23.47
N THR A 134 2.60 6.76 -23.34
CA THR A 134 3.07 6.09 -22.12
C THR A 134 4.57 5.78 -22.12
N LYS A 135 5.25 6.00 -23.22
CA LYS A 135 6.59 5.47 -23.55
C LYS A 135 6.62 3.94 -23.74
N GLY A 136 5.49 3.27 -23.61
CA GLY A 136 5.37 1.82 -23.83
C GLY A 136 6.41 1.02 -23.05
N PRO A 137 7.07 0.03 -23.67
CA PRO A 137 8.07 -0.79 -22.99
C PRO A 137 9.41 -0.11 -22.75
N TYR A 138 9.64 1.10 -23.33
CA TYR A 138 10.95 1.77 -23.28
C TYR A 138 11.24 2.47 -21.95
N GLY A 139 10.25 2.53 -21.06
CA GLY A 139 10.40 3.18 -19.76
C GLY A 139 10.26 4.69 -19.80
N VAL A 140 10.13 5.27 -18.62
CA VAL A 140 9.93 6.71 -18.39
C VAL A 140 11.15 7.27 -17.69
N SER A 141 11.61 8.46 -18.13
CA SER A 141 12.64 9.24 -17.46
C SER A 141 12.07 10.58 -17.01
N LEU A 142 12.17 10.85 -15.72
CA LEU A 142 11.68 12.07 -15.04
C LEU A 142 12.85 12.87 -14.45
N ALA A 143 14.01 12.84 -15.12
CA ALA A 143 15.23 13.52 -14.65
C ALA A 143 15.02 15.02 -14.39
N SER A 144 14.08 15.66 -15.11
CA SER A 144 13.76 17.09 -14.93
C SER A 144 13.19 17.44 -13.55
N VAL A 145 12.58 16.49 -12.86
CA VAL A 145 11.96 16.68 -11.54
C VAL A 145 12.64 15.87 -10.44
N PHE A 146 13.79 15.28 -10.73
CA PHE A 146 14.52 14.46 -9.78
C PHE A 146 14.90 15.25 -8.53
N ALA A 147 14.31 14.90 -7.38
CA ALA A 147 14.54 15.52 -6.10
C ALA A 147 14.35 14.51 -4.96
N PRO A 148 15.33 13.63 -4.69
CA PRO A 148 15.17 12.49 -3.78
C PRO A 148 14.85 12.93 -2.35
N ARG A 149 15.40 14.02 -1.86
CA ARG A 149 15.09 14.55 -0.52
C ARG A 149 13.68 15.09 -0.42
N ALA A 150 13.19 15.77 -1.46
CA ALA A 150 11.83 16.31 -1.48
C ALA A 150 10.80 15.17 -1.58
N SER A 151 11.02 14.20 -2.47
CA SER A 151 10.14 13.03 -2.61
C SER A 151 10.11 12.17 -1.33
N TYR A 152 11.26 12.00 -0.65
CA TYR A 152 11.33 11.32 0.64
C TYR A 152 10.52 12.07 1.73
N ALA A 153 10.69 13.39 1.83
CA ALA A 153 9.92 14.19 2.79
C ALA A 153 8.41 14.10 2.53
N VAL A 154 7.99 14.14 1.26
CA VAL A 154 6.59 13.97 0.87
C VAL A 154 6.10 12.56 1.18
N ALA A 155 6.91 11.52 0.99
CA ALA A 155 6.57 10.16 1.39
C ALA A 155 6.30 10.06 2.91
N LEU A 156 7.08 10.73 3.75
CA LEU A 156 6.85 10.80 5.20
C LEU A 156 5.54 11.52 5.54
N VAL A 157 5.20 12.58 4.82
CA VAL A 157 3.91 13.27 5.00
C VAL A 157 2.75 12.34 4.62
N ILE A 158 2.84 11.63 3.48
CA ILE A 158 1.84 10.64 3.08
C ILE A 158 1.74 9.54 4.14
N LEU A 159 2.85 9.02 4.65
CA LEU A 159 2.85 8.02 5.72
C LEU A 159 2.12 8.54 6.96
N ALA A 160 2.41 9.77 7.40
CA ALA A 160 1.74 10.38 8.54
C ALA A 160 0.22 10.51 8.34
N LEU A 161 -0.22 10.94 7.15
CA LEU A 161 -1.62 11.03 6.79
C LEU A 161 -2.31 9.67 6.78
N VAL A 162 -1.65 8.65 6.23
CA VAL A 162 -2.19 7.27 6.16
C VAL A 162 -2.28 6.64 7.55
N LEU A 163 -1.27 6.83 8.41
CA LEU A 163 -1.33 6.36 9.80
C LEU A 163 -2.44 7.07 10.58
N GLY A 164 -2.62 8.38 10.37
CA GLY A 164 -3.72 9.14 10.95
C GLY A 164 -5.09 8.65 10.48
N LEU A 165 -5.22 8.35 9.18
CA LEU A 165 -6.43 7.78 8.59
C LEU A 165 -6.77 6.41 9.20
N VAL A 166 -5.79 5.51 9.30
CA VAL A 166 -6.02 4.18 9.88
C VAL A 166 -6.36 4.27 11.36
N ALA A 167 -5.70 5.16 12.13
CA ALA A 167 -6.06 5.42 13.52
C ALA A 167 -7.51 5.96 13.65
N TRP A 168 -7.92 6.83 12.74
CA TRP A 168 -9.30 7.32 12.68
C TRP A 168 -10.30 6.24 12.30
N LEU A 169 -10.00 5.40 11.29
CA LEU A 169 -10.83 4.26 10.91
C LEU A 169 -11.03 3.32 12.09
N ARG A 170 -9.98 3.01 12.84
CA ARG A 170 -10.05 2.06 13.94
C ARG A 170 -11.05 2.46 15.04
N HIS A 171 -11.16 3.74 15.35
CA HIS A 171 -12.01 4.26 16.43
C HIS A 171 -13.25 4.99 15.94
N GLY A 172 -13.33 5.27 14.64
CA GLY A 172 -14.43 6.00 14.02
C GLY A 172 -15.66 5.11 13.81
N ARG A 173 -16.85 5.72 13.81
CA ARG A 173 -18.11 5.02 13.49
C ARG A 173 -18.06 4.34 12.11
N PHE A 174 -17.39 4.97 11.14
CA PHE A 174 -17.23 4.42 9.81
C PHE A 174 -16.40 3.13 9.83
N GLY A 175 -15.27 3.10 10.50
CA GLY A 175 -14.44 1.90 10.60
C GLY A 175 -15.11 0.76 11.37
N LEU A 176 -15.88 1.06 12.42
CA LEU A 176 -16.72 0.07 13.12
C LEU A 176 -17.79 -0.52 12.19
N ALA A 177 -18.41 0.32 11.34
CA ALA A 177 -19.36 -0.15 10.33
C ALA A 177 -18.67 -1.07 9.29
N LEU A 178 -17.43 -0.75 8.87
CA LEU A 178 -16.64 -1.60 7.98
C LEU A 178 -16.33 -2.96 8.61
N GLN A 179 -15.95 -2.99 9.88
CA GLN A 179 -15.69 -4.24 10.60
C GLN A 179 -16.96 -5.09 10.76
N ALA A 180 -18.09 -4.48 11.10
CA ALA A 180 -19.38 -5.17 11.14
C ALA A 180 -19.73 -5.83 9.79
N MET A 181 -19.47 -5.12 8.67
CA MET A 181 -19.67 -5.67 7.32
C MET A 181 -18.68 -6.79 6.96
N ARG A 182 -17.49 -6.78 7.55
CA ARG A 182 -16.47 -7.82 7.39
C ARG A 182 -16.89 -9.10 8.12
N ASP A 183 -17.42 -8.95 9.34
CA ASP A 183 -17.79 -10.09 10.19
C ASP A 183 -19.06 -10.78 9.66
N ASP A 184 -20.12 -10.03 9.39
CA ASP A 184 -21.35 -10.52 8.75
C ASP A 184 -22.04 -9.41 7.94
N PRO A 185 -21.93 -9.44 6.60
CA PRO A 185 -22.53 -8.42 5.74
C PRO A 185 -24.07 -8.44 5.76
N VAL A 186 -24.70 -9.60 6.07
CA VAL A 186 -26.16 -9.73 6.11
C VAL A 186 -26.70 -9.05 7.36
N SER A 187 -26.15 -9.38 8.52
CA SER A 187 -26.54 -8.76 9.79
C SER A 187 -26.26 -7.26 9.80
N ALA A 188 -25.13 -6.82 9.21
CA ALA A 188 -24.81 -5.40 9.06
C ALA A 188 -25.86 -4.67 8.20
N ALA A 189 -26.31 -5.27 7.10
CA ALA A 189 -27.35 -4.70 6.24
C ALA A 189 -28.70 -4.61 6.97
N MET A 190 -29.08 -5.63 7.76
CA MET A 190 -30.27 -5.62 8.60
C MET A 190 -30.24 -4.55 9.68
N ALA A 191 -29.04 -4.21 10.18
CA ALA A 191 -28.80 -3.09 11.10
C ALA A 191 -28.79 -1.71 10.41
N GLY A 192 -29.08 -1.65 9.09
CA GLY A 192 -29.16 -0.40 8.31
C GLY A 192 -27.81 0.13 7.81
N ILE A 193 -26.73 -0.67 7.87
CA ILE A 193 -25.43 -0.27 7.37
C ILE A 193 -25.39 -0.46 5.84
N PRO A 194 -25.06 0.60 5.04
CA PRO A 194 -25.00 0.52 3.58
C PRO A 194 -23.72 -0.21 3.12
N VAL A 195 -23.76 -1.56 3.10
CA VAL A 195 -22.62 -2.44 2.88
C VAL A 195 -21.85 -2.09 1.60
N LEU A 196 -22.53 -1.93 0.45
CA LEU A 196 -21.87 -1.63 -0.82
C LEU A 196 -21.15 -0.27 -0.78
N ARG A 197 -21.80 0.76 -0.25
CA ARG A 197 -21.20 2.10 -0.15
C ARG A 197 -19.97 2.09 0.75
N GLY A 198 -20.04 1.40 1.88
CA GLY A 198 -18.89 1.26 2.80
C GLY A 198 -17.70 0.58 2.12
N ARG A 199 -17.93 -0.53 1.41
CA ARG A 199 -16.89 -1.24 0.64
C ARG A 199 -16.26 -0.36 -0.44
N VAL A 200 -17.09 0.36 -1.21
CA VAL A 200 -16.61 1.27 -2.26
C VAL A 200 -15.74 2.39 -1.67
N VAL A 201 -16.15 3.00 -0.57
CA VAL A 201 -15.35 4.07 0.05
C VAL A 201 -14.01 3.54 0.55
N ALA A 202 -13.98 2.40 1.25
CA ALA A 202 -12.72 1.78 1.71
C ALA A 202 -11.81 1.39 0.54
N TRP A 203 -12.39 0.88 -0.55
CA TRP A 203 -11.71 0.54 -1.79
C TRP A 203 -11.05 1.75 -2.44
N LEU A 204 -11.79 2.85 -2.61
CA LEU A 204 -11.28 4.08 -3.22
C LEU A 204 -10.23 4.77 -2.34
N LEU A 205 -10.39 4.74 -1.01
CA LEU A 205 -9.36 5.23 -0.09
C LEU A 205 -8.06 4.44 -0.22
N SER A 206 -8.15 3.12 -0.31
CA SER A 206 -6.99 2.25 -0.52
C SER A 206 -6.35 2.48 -1.89
N ALA A 207 -7.15 2.66 -2.95
CA ALA A 207 -6.68 3.00 -4.30
C ALA A 207 -5.99 4.37 -4.35
N LEU A 208 -6.52 5.37 -3.64
CA LEU A 208 -5.89 6.68 -3.48
C LEU A 208 -4.51 6.56 -2.84
N ILE A 209 -4.41 5.81 -1.73
CA ILE A 209 -3.16 5.62 -1.01
C ILE A 209 -2.13 4.92 -1.90
N ALA A 210 -2.52 3.85 -2.61
CA ALA A 210 -1.63 3.15 -3.53
C ALA A 210 -1.22 4.03 -4.72
N GLY A 211 -2.13 4.84 -5.26
CA GLY A 211 -1.83 5.80 -6.31
C GLY A 211 -0.83 6.87 -5.87
N LEU A 212 -1.00 7.42 -4.66
CA LEU A 212 -0.03 8.36 -4.08
C LEU A 212 1.34 7.70 -3.83
N ALA A 213 1.35 6.45 -3.35
CA ALA A 213 2.58 5.67 -3.18
C ALA A 213 3.30 5.44 -4.52
N GLY A 214 2.55 5.11 -5.58
CA GLY A 214 3.09 4.99 -6.94
C GLY A 214 3.64 6.30 -7.48
N GLY A 215 2.94 7.40 -7.26
CA GLY A 215 3.39 8.73 -7.66
C GLY A 215 4.68 9.16 -6.96
N VAL A 216 4.78 8.96 -5.65
CA VAL A 216 6.01 9.31 -4.92
C VAL A 216 7.17 8.37 -5.27
N PHE A 217 6.89 7.09 -5.59
CA PHE A 217 7.87 6.16 -6.14
C PHE A 217 8.43 6.65 -7.47
N ALA A 218 7.56 7.03 -8.42
CA ALA A 218 7.96 7.57 -9.73
C ALA A 218 8.82 8.82 -9.57
N TRP A 219 8.48 9.70 -8.64
CA TRP A 219 9.25 10.90 -8.33
C TRP A 219 10.63 10.59 -7.74
N HIS A 220 10.69 9.61 -6.80
CA HIS A 220 11.93 9.28 -6.10
C HIS A 220 12.93 8.53 -6.99
N ILE A 221 12.45 7.53 -7.74
CA ILE A 221 13.30 6.70 -8.63
C ILE A 221 13.64 7.44 -9.93
N SER A 222 12.72 8.27 -10.42
CA SER A 222 12.83 9.10 -11.64
C SER A 222 13.00 8.36 -12.96
N VAL A 223 13.54 7.14 -12.98
CA VAL A 223 13.65 6.28 -14.17
C VAL A 223 13.09 4.92 -13.83
N PHE A 224 12.01 4.53 -14.49
CA PHE A 224 11.36 3.25 -14.25
C PHE A 224 10.69 2.72 -15.51
N TYR A 225 10.46 1.41 -15.52
CA TYR A 225 9.81 0.67 -16.59
C TYR A 225 8.42 0.20 -16.14
N PRO A 226 7.51 -0.11 -17.10
CA PRO A 226 6.20 -0.67 -16.75
C PRO A 226 6.30 -1.93 -15.87
N GLU A 227 7.26 -2.81 -16.18
CA GLU A 227 7.52 -4.03 -15.41
C GLU A 227 7.81 -3.74 -13.94
N THR A 228 8.58 -2.70 -13.64
CA THR A 228 8.91 -2.31 -12.27
C THR A 228 7.71 -1.70 -11.55
N ALA A 229 6.93 -0.85 -12.24
CA ALA A 229 5.77 -0.19 -11.64
C ALA A 229 4.57 -1.12 -11.42
N PHE A 230 4.49 -2.22 -12.18
CA PHE A 230 3.43 -3.23 -12.09
C PHE A 230 3.93 -4.59 -11.58
N ASP A 231 5.10 -4.64 -10.93
CA ASP A 231 5.65 -5.87 -10.36
C ASP A 231 4.70 -6.42 -9.29
N ILE A 232 4.21 -7.64 -9.52
CA ILE A 232 3.28 -8.34 -8.63
C ILE A 232 3.86 -8.48 -7.20
N SER A 233 5.18 -8.54 -7.06
CA SER A 233 5.86 -8.59 -5.78
C SER A 233 5.46 -7.45 -4.85
N ILE A 234 5.15 -6.27 -5.37
CA ILE A 234 4.66 -5.11 -4.59
C ILE A 234 3.35 -5.45 -3.88
N SER A 235 2.40 -6.07 -4.60
CA SER A 235 1.14 -6.55 -4.00
C SER A 235 1.40 -7.63 -2.95
N ILE A 236 2.23 -8.61 -3.29
CA ILE A 236 2.54 -9.76 -2.40
C ILE A 236 3.17 -9.25 -1.11
N PHE A 237 4.14 -8.35 -1.17
CA PHE A 237 4.77 -7.77 0.00
C PHE A 237 3.78 -6.99 0.87
N ALA A 238 2.96 -6.11 0.26
CA ALA A 238 1.93 -5.38 1.00
C ALA A 238 0.95 -6.32 1.71
N ILE A 239 0.52 -7.40 1.03
CA ILE A 239 -0.37 -8.44 1.57
C ILE A 239 0.31 -9.16 2.74
N VAL A 240 1.52 -9.67 2.52
CA VAL A 240 2.28 -10.43 3.52
C VAL A 240 2.53 -9.57 4.76
N PHE A 241 2.98 -8.33 4.60
CA PHE A 241 3.25 -7.44 5.72
C PHE A 241 1.98 -7.08 6.51
N THR A 242 0.86 -6.89 5.82
CA THR A 242 -0.43 -6.60 6.47
C THR A 242 -0.99 -7.81 7.21
N LEU A 243 -0.98 -8.98 6.57
CA LEU A 243 -1.50 -10.22 7.15
C LEU A 243 -0.71 -10.65 8.39
N PHE A 244 0.62 -10.73 8.24
CA PHE A 244 1.48 -11.21 9.31
C PHE A 244 1.68 -10.18 10.42
N GLY A 245 1.62 -8.90 10.07
CA GLY A 245 1.61 -7.86 11.09
C GLY A 245 0.37 -7.94 11.98
N GLY A 246 -0.79 -8.17 11.38
CA GLY A 246 -2.11 -8.19 12.00
C GLY A 246 -3.01 -7.13 11.41
N ALA A 247 -3.90 -7.58 10.50
CA ALA A 247 -4.87 -6.72 9.84
C ALA A 247 -5.87 -6.07 10.82
N ALA A 248 -6.43 -4.94 10.44
CA ALA A 248 -7.33 -4.09 11.22
C ALA A 248 -6.70 -3.45 12.47
N THR A 249 -5.37 -3.47 12.61
CA THR A 249 -4.63 -2.77 13.66
C THR A 249 -3.74 -1.68 13.06
N LEU A 250 -3.35 -0.70 13.87
CA LEU A 250 -2.40 0.34 13.44
C LEU A 250 -0.97 -0.18 13.47
N THR A 251 -0.61 -0.87 14.54
CA THR A 251 0.76 -1.36 14.80
C THR A 251 1.12 -2.61 14.02
N GLY A 252 0.12 -3.44 13.68
CA GLY A 252 0.34 -4.70 12.99
C GLY A 252 1.11 -4.55 11.67
N PRO A 253 0.58 -3.85 10.67
CA PRO A 253 1.27 -3.67 9.40
C PRO A 253 2.63 -2.97 9.56
N ILE A 254 2.79 -2.08 10.55
CA ILE A 254 4.08 -1.45 10.87
C ILE A 254 5.10 -2.53 11.30
N ALA A 255 4.73 -3.36 12.26
CA ALA A 255 5.58 -4.46 12.71
C ALA A 255 5.86 -5.47 11.57
N GLY A 256 4.87 -5.78 10.76
CA GLY A 256 5.00 -6.63 9.57
C GLY A 256 6.06 -6.10 8.60
N VAL A 257 6.01 -4.83 8.24
CA VAL A 257 7.00 -4.20 7.36
C VAL A 257 8.37 -4.18 8.02
N LEU A 258 8.49 -3.71 9.26
CA LEU A 258 9.79 -3.58 9.92
C LEU A 258 10.51 -4.93 10.06
N VAL A 259 9.78 -5.96 10.45
CA VAL A 259 10.36 -7.30 10.65
C VAL A 259 10.60 -7.99 9.31
N LEU A 260 9.57 -8.12 8.47
CA LEU A 260 9.67 -8.97 7.27
C LEU A 260 10.45 -8.31 6.14
N TYR A 261 10.29 -6.98 5.93
CA TYR A 261 11.09 -6.27 4.94
C TYR A 261 12.53 -6.09 5.44
N GLY A 262 12.74 -5.90 6.75
CA GLY A 262 14.07 -5.94 7.35
C GLY A 262 14.77 -7.27 7.12
N LEU A 263 14.08 -8.38 7.38
CA LEU A 263 14.59 -9.73 7.14
C LEU A 263 14.88 -9.98 5.64
N TYR A 264 13.97 -9.52 4.75
CA TYR A 264 14.15 -9.56 3.31
C TYR A 264 15.48 -8.94 2.89
N ASN A 265 15.80 -7.73 3.38
CA ASN A 265 17.05 -7.05 3.05
C ASN A 265 18.27 -7.76 3.63
N VAL A 266 18.21 -8.22 4.88
CA VAL A 266 19.33 -8.94 5.53
C VAL A 266 19.62 -10.23 4.77
N ILE A 267 18.63 -11.04 4.43
CA ILE A 267 18.82 -12.28 3.66
C ILE A 267 19.34 -11.96 2.26
N GLY A 268 18.80 -10.95 1.57
CA GLY A 268 19.23 -10.56 0.24
C GLY A 268 20.70 -10.12 0.18
N ILE A 269 21.20 -9.46 1.22
CA ILE A 269 22.61 -9.06 1.33
C ILE A 269 23.50 -10.23 1.73
N SER A 270 23.05 -11.07 2.69
CA SER A 270 23.88 -12.12 3.29
C SER A 270 24.01 -13.36 2.40
N VAL A 271 22.94 -13.74 1.71
CA VAL A 271 22.87 -15.00 0.94
C VAL A 271 22.10 -14.81 -0.37
N PRO A 272 22.59 -13.98 -1.31
CA PRO A 272 21.83 -13.58 -2.50
C PRO A 272 21.43 -14.76 -3.40
N GLN A 273 22.26 -15.80 -3.49
CA GLN A 273 22.00 -16.99 -4.35
C GLN A 273 20.81 -17.85 -3.87
N TYR A 274 20.51 -17.84 -2.57
CA TYR A 274 19.39 -18.61 -1.99
C TYR A 274 18.23 -17.74 -1.52
N PHE A 275 18.30 -16.45 -1.79
CA PHE A 275 17.39 -15.45 -1.30
C PHE A 275 15.91 -15.79 -1.54
N GLN A 276 15.54 -16.12 -2.78
CA GLN A 276 14.16 -16.44 -3.14
C GLN A 276 13.64 -17.69 -2.42
N LEU A 277 14.49 -18.71 -2.28
CA LEU A 277 14.15 -19.96 -1.61
C LEU A 277 13.95 -19.73 -0.10
N ILE A 278 14.88 -19.04 0.54
CA ILE A 278 14.83 -18.78 2.00
C ILE A 278 13.63 -17.91 2.33
N TYR A 279 13.42 -16.85 1.56
CA TYR A 279 12.31 -15.93 1.79
C TYR A 279 10.95 -16.58 1.50
N GLY A 280 10.84 -17.38 0.44
CA GLY A 280 9.65 -18.17 0.14
C GLY A 280 9.34 -19.19 1.25
N ALA A 281 10.35 -19.93 1.73
CA ALA A 281 10.21 -20.87 2.84
C ALA A 281 9.80 -20.15 4.15
N LEU A 282 10.33 -18.96 4.40
CA LEU A 282 9.95 -18.12 5.54
C LEU A 282 8.47 -17.72 5.45
N ILE A 283 7.99 -17.27 4.28
CA ILE A 283 6.58 -16.93 4.09
C ILE A 283 5.69 -18.14 4.34
N VAL A 284 6.02 -19.30 3.76
CA VAL A 284 5.25 -20.53 3.95
C VAL A 284 5.25 -20.94 5.43
N GLY A 285 6.41 -20.90 6.09
CA GLY A 285 6.50 -21.16 7.52
C GLY A 285 5.62 -20.23 8.35
N LEU A 286 5.67 -18.92 8.06
CA LEU A 286 4.81 -17.96 8.74
C LEU A 286 3.32 -18.24 8.52
N VAL A 287 2.89 -18.55 7.30
CA VAL A 287 1.49 -18.89 7.00
C VAL A 287 1.02 -20.10 7.80
N LEU A 288 1.87 -21.14 7.93
CA LEU A 288 1.52 -22.38 8.63
C LEU A 288 1.50 -22.19 10.15
N PHE A 289 2.48 -21.47 10.71
CA PHE A 289 2.66 -21.36 12.17
C PHE A 289 2.04 -20.13 12.80
N LEU A 290 1.81 -19.06 12.01
CA LEU A 290 1.26 -17.79 12.48
C LEU A 290 0.01 -17.31 11.69
N PRO A 291 -1.05 -18.12 11.57
CA PRO A 291 -2.22 -17.78 10.74
C PRO A 291 -2.99 -16.55 11.22
N ARG A 292 -2.77 -16.09 12.46
CA ARG A 292 -3.40 -14.89 13.05
C ARG A 292 -2.46 -13.68 13.16
N GLY A 293 -1.25 -13.76 12.61
CA GLY A 293 -0.26 -12.69 12.61
C GLY A 293 0.40 -12.41 13.96
N PHE A 294 1.43 -11.54 13.96
CA PHE A 294 2.19 -11.16 15.16
C PHE A 294 1.34 -10.49 16.23
N ALA A 295 0.33 -9.70 15.86
CA ALA A 295 -0.56 -9.03 16.81
C ALA A 295 -1.27 -10.02 17.75
N SER A 296 -1.56 -11.24 17.27
CA SER A 296 -2.21 -12.28 18.09
C SER A 296 -1.31 -12.81 19.21
N LEU A 297 -0.01 -12.80 19.02
CA LEU A 297 0.96 -13.21 20.06
C LEU A 297 1.02 -12.20 21.20
N LEU A 298 0.89 -10.91 20.90
CA LEU A 298 0.88 -9.83 21.87
C LEU A 298 -0.43 -9.82 22.68
N HIS A 299 -1.58 -10.04 22.00
CA HIS A 299 -2.86 -10.21 22.68
C HIS A 299 -2.88 -11.38 23.68
N ARG A 300 -2.23 -12.50 23.35
CA ARG A 300 -2.10 -13.64 24.28
C ARG A 300 -1.30 -13.30 25.55
N ARG A 301 -0.44 -12.28 25.51
CA ARG A 301 0.33 -11.78 26.65
C ARG A 301 -0.36 -10.64 27.41
N GLY A 302 -1.65 -10.37 27.13
CA GLY A 302 -2.43 -9.31 27.80
C GLY A 302 -2.00 -7.89 27.42
N ILE A 303 -1.25 -7.71 26.32
CA ILE A 303 -0.87 -6.40 25.82
C ILE A 303 -1.91 -6.00 24.77
N ASP A 304 -2.77 -5.05 25.11
CA ASP A 304 -3.66 -4.41 24.13
C ASP A 304 -2.81 -3.66 23.11
N VAL A 305 -2.78 -4.19 21.89
CA VAL A 305 -2.02 -3.63 20.77
C VAL A 305 -2.90 -2.56 20.11
N PRO A 306 -2.47 -1.30 20.10
CA PRO A 306 -3.20 -0.21 19.42
C PRO A 306 -3.21 -0.34 17.90
#